data_8641531ceeb2af9fb3c8beac09fb6da1
#
_entry.id   8641531ceeb2af9fb3c8beac09fb6da1
#
_cell.length_a   1.000
_cell.length_b   1.000
_cell.length_c   1.000
_cell.angle_alpha   90.00
_cell.angle_beta   90.00
_cell.angle_gamma   90.00
#
_symmetry.space_group_name_H-M   'P 1'
#
loop_
_entity.id
_entity.type
_entity.pdbx_description
1 polymer ?
#
loop_
_entity_poly.entity_id
_entity_poly.type
_entity_poly.pdbx_seq_one_letter_code
_entity_poly.pdbx_strand_id
1 'polypeptide(L)'
;ILAVRIAHTMHFFLGDLDLMRDSMARVMPRWSEDIPGYGFVLGCRAFSLEESHDFRQAEPMGRRAVEINESDIWAGHCVAHVLEGMGRRQDGIDWIDSHEKAWKKRGIFARHMWWHRALHYLELERFDDVLTAFDSEYWPTPSEDNIDITNASSMLMRLTMLGIDVGDRWESVAKICEGRTEDRLRPFNDLHFIMALAVTGRTKAAREIVASMRTYVAENDEKVGTLISVYR
;
A
#
# COMPACT_ATOMS: atom_id res chain seq x y z
N ILE A 1 -16.63 -6.54 -15.50
CA ILE A 1 -15.70 -5.68 -14.75
C ILE A 1 -15.71 -6.04 -13.26
N LEU A 2 -16.87 -5.98 -12.58
CA LEU A 2 -16.95 -6.18 -11.12
C LEU A 2 -16.34 -7.52 -10.67
N ALA A 3 -16.68 -8.64 -11.32
CA ALA A 3 -16.13 -9.95 -10.99
C ALA A 3 -14.60 -9.99 -11.16
N VAL A 4 -14.07 -9.38 -12.22
CA VAL A 4 -12.61 -9.26 -12.44
C VAL A 4 -11.96 -8.46 -11.31
N ARG A 5 -12.54 -7.32 -10.94
CA ARG A 5 -12.00 -6.48 -9.87
C ARG A 5 -12.03 -7.17 -8.51
N ILE A 6 -13.14 -7.86 -8.19
CA ILE A 6 -13.24 -8.61 -6.93
C ILE A 6 -12.19 -9.72 -6.87
N ALA A 7 -12.09 -10.56 -7.91
CA ALA A 7 -11.11 -11.64 -7.94
C ALA A 7 -9.67 -11.11 -7.83
N HIS A 8 -9.33 -10.06 -8.59
CA HIS A 8 -8.03 -9.40 -8.54
C HIS A 8 -7.70 -8.91 -7.12
N THR A 9 -8.65 -8.20 -6.49
CA THR A 9 -8.47 -7.65 -5.14
C THR A 9 -8.36 -8.76 -4.09
N MET A 10 -9.16 -9.83 -4.21
CA MET A 10 -9.06 -10.97 -3.29
C MET A 10 -7.71 -11.68 -3.39
N HIS A 11 -7.23 -11.97 -4.60
CA HIS A 11 -5.91 -12.58 -4.77
C HIS A 11 -4.79 -11.72 -4.18
N PHE A 12 -4.85 -10.40 -4.40
CA PHE A 12 -3.89 -9.46 -3.83
C PHE A 12 -3.89 -9.52 -2.30
N PHE A 13 -5.06 -9.41 -1.66
CA PHE A 13 -5.15 -9.43 -0.19
C PHE A 13 -4.84 -10.79 0.45
N LEU A 14 -4.99 -11.88 -0.29
CA LEU A 14 -4.59 -13.21 0.15
C LEU A 14 -3.11 -13.51 -0.10
N GLY A 15 -2.39 -12.64 -0.81
CA GLY A 15 -1.00 -12.85 -1.20
C GLY A 15 -0.83 -13.86 -2.34
N ASP A 16 -1.90 -14.20 -3.05
CA ASP A 16 -1.88 -15.14 -4.17
C ASP A 16 -1.50 -14.43 -5.48
N LEU A 17 -0.30 -13.85 -5.53
CA LEU A 17 0.15 -13.00 -6.64
C LEU A 17 0.23 -13.75 -7.97
N ASP A 18 0.62 -15.03 -7.95
CA ASP A 18 0.62 -15.87 -9.14
C ASP A 18 -0.79 -16.10 -9.69
N LEU A 19 -1.76 -16.40 -8.81
CA LEU A 19 -3.16 -16.55 -9.22
C LEU A 19 -3.74 -15.22 -9.71
N MET A 20 -3.36 -14.09 -9.11
CA MET A 20 -3.74 -12.77 -9.58
C MET A 20 -3.24 -12.51 -10.99
N ARG A 21 -1.95 -12.73 -11.25
CA ARG A 21 -1.32 -12.59 -12.57
C ARG A 21 -1.97 -13.49 -13.61
N ASP A 22 -2.13 -14.78 -13.30
CA ASP A 22 -2.62 -15.79 -14.22
C ASP A 22 -4.11 -15.63 -14.53
N SER A 23 -4.92 -15.23 -13.53
CA SER A 23 -6.34 -14.93 -13.76
C SER A 23 -6.50 -13.75 -14.72
N MET A 24 -5.71 -12.71 -14.58
CA MET A 24 -5.70 -11.58 -15.49
C MET A 24 -5.20 -11.95 -16.89
N ALA A 25 -4.18 -12.80 -17.00
CA ALA A 25 -3.70 -13.32 -18.29
C ALA A 25 -4.80 -14.09 -19.06
N ARG A 26 -5.62 -14.87 -18.36
CA ARG A 26 -6.76 -15.61 -18.97
C ARG A 26 -7.91 -14.70 -19.41
N VAL A 27 -8.11 -13.58 -18.72
CA VAL A 27 -9.23 -12.66 -18.98
C VAL A 27 -8.90 -11.69 -20.11
N MET A 28 -7.69 -11.15 -20.16
CA MET A 28 -7.28 -10.10 -21.11
C MET A 28 -7.59 -10.38 -22.58
N PRO A 29 -7.39 -11.59 -23.14
CA PRO A 29 -7.67 -11.85 -24.56
C PRO A 29 -9.13 -11.66 -24.98
N ARG A 30 -10.05 -11.53 -24.02
CA ARG A 30 -11.48 -11.30 -24.26
C ARG A 30 -11.90 -9.83 -24.12
N TRP A 31 -10.92 -8.94 -23.89
CA TRP A 31 -11.15 -7.51 -23.70
C TRP A 31 -10.41 -6.71 -24.77
N SER A 32 -11.05 -5.67 -25.26
CA SER A 32 -10.51 -4.69 -26.21
C SER A 32 -11.00 -3.31 -25.88
N GLU A 33 -10.43 -2.28 -26.48
CA GLU A 33 -10.81 -0.88 -26.24
C GLU A 33 -12.28 -0.58 -26.57
N ASP A 34 -12.91 -1.38 -27.43
CA ASP A 34 -14.32 -1.24 -27.78
C ASP A 34 -15.28 -1.71 -26.66
N ILE A 35 -14.76 -2.45 -25.68
CA ILE A 35 -15.57 -2.98 -24.58
C ILE A 35 -15.58 -1.96 -23.42
N PRO A 36 -16.76 -1.46 -23.02
CA PRO A 36 -16.86 -0.52 -21.91
C PRO A 36 -16.19 -1.05 -20.64
N GLY A 37 -15.28 -0.27 -20.08
CA GLY A 37 -14.52 -0.63 -18.89
C GLY A 37 -13.20 -1.35 -19.14
N TYR A 38 -12.78 -1.48 -20.40
CA TYR A 38 -11.46 -2.03 -20.75
C TYR A 38 -10.32 -1.42 -19.96
N GLY A 39 -10.27 -0.09 -19.78
CA GLY A 39 -9.24 0.61 -19.02
C GLY A 39 -9.09 0.06 -17.60
N PHE A 40 -10.20 -0.19 -16.89
CA PHE A 40 -10.15 -0.78 -15.55
C PHE A 40 -9.56 -2.20 -15.53
N VAL A 41 -9.87 -3.01 -16.55
CA VAL A 41 -9.32 -4.37 -16.65
C VAL A 41 -7.85 -4.33 -17.02
N LEU A 42 -7.47 -3.39 -17.89
CA LEU A 42 -6.08 -3.12 -18.24
C LEU A 42 -5.27 -2.67 -17.02
N GLY A 43 -5.82 -1.77 -16.18
CA GLY A 43 -5.21 -1.37 -14.91
C GLY A 43 -5.00 -2.53 -13.94
N CYS A 44 -5.98 -3.43 -13.80
CA CYS A 44 -5.81 -4.66 -13.02
C CYS A 44 -4.72 -5.57 -13.60
N ARG A 45 -4.64 -5.69 -14.93
CA ARG A 45 -3.56 -6.46 -15.58
C ARG A 45 -2.19 -5.85 -15.33
N ALA A 46 -2.08 -4.53 -15.48
CA ALA A 46 -0.84 -3.79 -15.20
C ALA A 46 -0.36 -4.04 -13.77
N PHE A 47 -1.26 -3.89 -12.78
CA PHE A 47 -0.92 -4.12 -11.38
C PHE A 47 -0.52 -5.58 -11.10
N SER A 48 -1.17 -6.56 -11.73
CA SER A 48 -0.78 -7.97 -11.56
C SER A 48 0.60 -8.29 -12.13
N LEU A 49 1.04 -7.56 -13.13
CA LEU A 49 2.40 -7.66 -13.69
C LEU A 49 3.41 -6.95 -12.80
N GLU A 50 3.05 -5.80 -12.27
CA GLU A 50 3.87 -5.02 -11.36
C GLU A 50 4.19 -5.83 -10.10
N GLU A 51 3.19 -6.42 -9.44
CA GLU A 51 3.36 -7.29 -8.27
C GLU A 51 4.16 -8.57 -8.56
N SER A 52 4.27 -8.94 -9.84
CA SER A 52 5.15 -10.02 -10.32
C SER A 52 6.52 -9.52 -10.80
N HIS A 53 6.84 -8.25 -10.57
CA HIS A 53 8.08 -7.56 -10.95
C HIS A 53 8.32 -7.49 -12.48
N ASP A 54 7.28 -7.70 -13.30
CA ASP A 54 7.34 -7.46 -14.74
C ASP A 54 7.06 -5.99 -15.07
N PHE A 55 7.89 -5.10 -14.55
CA PHE A 55 7.76 -3.66 -14.72
C PHE A 55 7.77 -3.22 -16.19
N ARG A 56 8.47 -3.97 -17.04
CA ARG A 56 8.57 -3.68 -18.47
C ARG A 56 7.23 -3.75 -19.19
N GLN A 57 6.38 -4.71 -18.79
CA GLN A 57 5.03 -4.83 -19.33
C GLN A 57 4.01 -4.00 -18.53
N ALA A 58 4.20 -3.89 -17.22
CA ALA A 58 3.28 -3.19 -16.32
C ALA A 58 3.18 -1.70 -16.64
N GLU A 59 4.31 -0.99 -16.83
CA GLU A 59 4.33 0.46 -17.06
C GLU A 59 3.49 0.90 -18.25
N PRO A 60 3.74 0.40 -19.49
CA PRO A 60 2.96 0.86 -20.65
C PRO A 60 1.47 0.54 -20.53
N MET A 61 1.11 -0.59 -19.90
CA MET A 61 -0.29 -0.95 -19.66
C MET A 61 -0.96 -0.04 -18.63
N GLY A 62 -0.25 0.27 -17.53
CA GLY A 62 -0.74 1.19 -16.50
C GLY A 62 -0.94 2.59 -17.05
N ARG A 63 0.02 3.13 -17.80
CA ARG A 63 -0.10 4.44 -18.46
C ARG A 63 -1.26 4.45 -19.45
N ARG A 64 -1.40 3.43 -20.28
CA ARG A 64 -2.53 3.33 -21.22
C ARG A 64 -3.88 3.25 -20.50
N ALA A 65 -3.96 2.55 -19.39
CA ALA A 65 -5.18 2.50 -18.58
C ALA A 65 -5.59 3.88 -18.05
N VAL A 66 -4.61 4.69 -17.59
CA VAL A 66 -4.83 6.08 -17.15
C VAL A 66 -5.21 6.99 -18.32
N GLU A 67 -4.60 6.85 -19.51
CA GLU A 67 -5.02 7.57 -20.72
C GLU A 67 -6.49 7.31 -21.09
N ILE A 68 -6.94 6.06 -20.99
CA ILE A 68 -8.33 5.68 -21.26
C ILE A 68 -9.27 6.20 -20.16
N ASN A 69 -8.83 6.18 -18.91
CA ASN A 69 -9.61 6.62 -17.77
C ASN A 69 -8.71 7.26 -16.70
N GLU A 70 -8.53 8.58 -16.83
CA GLU A 70 -7.74 9.38 -15.90
C GLU A 70 -8.17 9.23 -14.44
N SER A 71 -9.43 8.85 -14.20
CA SER A 71 -9.97 8.64 -12.86
C SER A 71 -9.64 7.28 -12.24
N ASP A 72 -8.96 6.38 -12.98
CA ASP A 72 -8.54 5.09 -12.44
C ASP A 72 -7.26 5.25 -11.59
N ILE A 73 -7.48 5.61 -10.33
CA ILE A 73 -6.39 5.77 -9.36
C ILE A 73 -5.59 4.47 -9.17
N TRP A 74 -6.21 3.29 -9.38
CA TRP A 74 -5.53 2.01 -9.25
C TRP A 74 -4.47 1.81 -10.34
N ALA A 75 -4.78 2.18 -11.58
CA ALA A 75 -3.82 2.17 -12.67
C ALA A 75 -2.72 3.22 -12.46
N GLY A 76 -3.09 4.42 -11.98
CA GLY A 76 -2.12 5.47 -11.61
C GLY A 76 -1.16 5.03 -10.52
N HIS A 77 -1.67 4.33 -9.50
CA HIS A 77 -0.91 3.74 -8.42
C HIS A 77 0.06 2.64 -8.90
N CYS A 78 -0.39 1.78 -9.82
CA CYS A 78 0.48 0.79 -10.45
C CYS A 78 1.73 1.43 -11.08
N VAL A 79 1.56 2.54 -11.81
CA VAL A 79 2.70 3.25 -12.43
C VAL A 79 3.62 3.85 -11.36
N ALA A 80 3.07 4.36 -10.26
CA ALA A 80 3.89 4.85 -9.13
C ALA A 80 4.77 3.74 -8.55
N HIS A 81 4.21 2.55 -8.32
CA HIS A 81 4.96 1.36 -7.89
C HIS A 81 6.08 0.96 -8.87
N VAL A 82 5.77 0.93 -10.18
CA VAL A 82 6.77 0.60 -11.20
C VAL A 82 7.93 1.58 -11.16
N LEU A 83 7.64 2.89 -11.08
CA LEU A 83 8.68 3.93 -11.04
C LEU A 83 9.53 3.85 -9.77
N GLU A 84 8.92 3.48 -8.64
CA GLU A 84 9.62 3.20 -7.39
C GLU A 84 10.53 1.97 -7.55
N GLY A 85 10.00 0.84 -7.99
CA GLY A 85 10.74 -0.41 -8.17
C GLY A 85 11.90 -0.31 -9.17
N MET A 86 11.77 0.57 -10.18
CA MET A 86 12.82 0.85 -11.16
C MET A 86 13.82 1.92 -10.74
N GLY A 87 13.67 2.52 -9.57
CA GLY A 87 14.57 3.58 -9.11
C GLY A 87 14.41 4.93 -9.82
N ARG A 88 13.31 5.14 -10.53
CA ARG A 88 13.02 6.36 -11.31
C ARG A 88 12.34 7.40 -10.43
N ARG A 89 13.09 7.92 -9.45
CA ARG A 89 12.55 8.73 -8.34
C ARG A 89 11.89 10.02 -8.81
N GLN A 90 12.56 10.81 -9.66
CA GLN A 90 11.99 12.07 -10.14
C GLN A 90 10.79 11.83 -11.06
N ASP A 91 10.86 10.82 -11.93
CA ASP A 91 9.73 10.45 -12.80
C ASP A 91 8.50 10.05 -11.96
N GLY A 92 8.71 9.39 -10.80
CA GLY A 92 7.63 9.02 -9.88
C GLY A 92 6.96 10.24 -9.24
N ILE A 93 7.74 11.22 -8.81
CA ILE A 93 7.22 12.50 -8.30
C ILE A 93 6.41 13.20 -9.39
N ASP A 94 6.99 13.37 -10.58
CA ASP A 94 6.36 14.06 -11.71
C ASP A 94 5.07 13.35 -12.15
N TRP A 95 5.05 12.01 -12.12
CA TRP A 95 3.87 11.21 -12.40
C TRP A 95 2.74 11.48 -11.42
N ILE A 96 3.03 11.42 -10.12
CA ILE A 96 2.03 11.61 -9.07
C ILE A 96 1.50 13.04 -9.11
N ASP A 97 2.37 14.05 -9.22
CA ASP A 97 2.00 15.46 -9.24
C ASP A 97 1.18 15.84 -10.48
N SER A 98 1.56 15.31 -11.65
CA SER A 98 0.83 15.62 -12.91
C SER A 98 -0.60 15.06 -12.93
N HIS A 99 -0.89 14.00 -12.19
CA HIS A 99 -2.22 13.36 -12.11
C HIS A 99 -2.99 13.70 -10.82
N GLU A 100 -2.47 14.57 -9.96
CA GLU A 100 -3.06 14.91 -8.65
C GLU A 100 -4.56 15.25 -8.73
N LYS A 101 -4.96 16.02 -9.73
CA LYS A 101 -6.35 16.47 -9.90
C LYS A 101 -7.34 15.32 -10.06
N ALA A 102 -6.89 14.21 -10.64
CA ALA A 102 -7.72 13.03 -10.90
C ALA A 102 -8.01 12.22 -9.61
N TRP A 103 -7.10 12.24 -8.62
CA TRP A 103 -7.18 11.35 -7.48
C TRP A 103 -7.24 12.04 -6.11
N LYS A 104 -6.79 13.30 -5.95
CA LYS A 104 -6.68 13.94 -4.62
C LYS A 104 -7.97 14.02 -3.80
N LYS A 105 -9.13 13.89 -4.44
CA LYS A 105 -10.44 13.86 -3.77
C LYS A 105 -10.98 12.45 -3.57
N ARG A 106 -10.16 11.41 -3.74
CA ARG A 106 -10.56 10.00 -3.71
C ARG A 106 -10.40 9.33 -2.34
N GLY A 107 -10.68 10.06 -1.25
CA GLY A 107 -10.69 9.52 0.11
C GLY A 107 -9.32 9.02 0.58
N ILE A 108 -9.32 7.92 1.32
CA ILE A 108 -8.11 7.31 1.90
C ILE A 108 -7.03 6.96 0.89
N PHE A 109 -7.41 6.57 -0.35
CA PHE A 109 -6.44 6.21 -1.37
C PHE A 109 -5.63 7.41 -1.87
N ALA A 110 -6.13 8.62 -1.74
CA ALA A 110 -5.37 9.84 -2.01
C ALA A 110 -4.17 9.98 -1.05
N ARG A 111 -4.38 9.69 0.24
CA ARG A 111 -3.30 9.68 1.23
C ARG A 111 -2.21 8.66 0.88
N HIS A 112 -2.61 7.49 0.38
CA HIS A 112 -1.67 6.47 -0.07
C HIS A 112 -0.83 6.92 -1.27
N MET A 113 -1.42 7.66 -2.23
CA MET A 113 -0.66 8.25 -3.35
C MET A 113 0.37 9.28 -2.86
N TRP A 114 0.00 10.14 -1.90
CA TRP A 114 0.94 11.07 -1.28
C TRP A 114 2.08 10.35 -0.54
N TRP A 115 1.77 9.24 0.09
CA TRP A 115 2.79 8.41 0.73
C TRP A 115 3.79 7.83 -0.30
N HIS A 116 3.33 7.37 -1.47
CA HIS A 116 4.23 6.97 -2.55
C HIS A 116 5.12 8.12 -3.02
N ARG A 117 4.58 9.33 -3.15
CA ARG A 117 5.43 10.50 -3.45
C ARG A 117 6.49 10.73 -2.37
N ALA A 118 6.12 10.59 -1.11
CA ALA A 118 7.06 10.71 0.00
C ALA A 118 8.14 9.62 0.01
N LEU A 119 7.86 8.40 -0.48
CA LEU A 119 8.89 7.38 -0.71
C LEU A 119 9.94 7.84 -1.72
N HIS A 120 9.53 8.47 -2.83
CA HIS A 120 10.46 9.06 -3.79
C HIS A 120 11.30 10.18 -3.17
N TYR A 121 10.71 11.05 -2.35
CA TYR A 121 11.45 12.06 -1.58
C TYR A 121 12.48 11.43 -0.63
N LEU A 122 12.09 10.37 0.09
CA LEU A 122 12.97 9.63 0.99
C LEU A 122 14.21 9.11 0.26
N GLU A 123 14.02 8.48 -0.90
CA GLU A 123 15.10 7.93 -1.72
C GLU A 123 16.01 8.99 -2.36
N LEU A 124 15.52 10.24 -2.47
CA LEU A 124 16.28 11.41 -2.90
C LEU A 124 16.90 12.18 -1.70
N GLU A 125 16.78 11.61 -0.48
CA GLU A 125 17.26 12.22 0.78
C GLU A 125 16.63 13.61 1.05
N ARG A 126 15.43 13.87 0.50
CA ARG A 126 14.66 15.09 0.71
C ARG A 126 13.80 14.96 1.97
N PHE A 127 14.44 14.79 3.13
CA PHE A 127 13.77 14.44 4.39
C PHE A 127 12.80 15.52 4.88
N ASP A 128 13.07 16.79 4.65
CA ASP A 128 12.16 17.88 5.00
C ASP A 128 10.86 17.81 4.20
N ASP A 129 10.95 17.42 2.91
CA ASP A 129 9.76 17.21 2.08
C ASP A 129 8.96 15.98 2.54
N VAL A 130 9.63 14.91 3.00
CA VAL A 130 8.96 13.73 3.58
C VAL A 130 8.18 14.12 4.84
N LEU A 131 8.80 14.88 5.76
CA LEU A 131 8.15 15.32 7.00
C LEU A 131 7.00 16.29 6.71
N THR A 132 7.18 17.20 5.76
CA THR A 132 6.11 18.11 5.31
C THR A 132 4.93 17.34 4.73
N ALA A 133 5.18 16.35 3.86
CA ALA A 133 4.15 15.51 3.29
C ALA A 133 3.43 14.67 4.37
N PHE A 134 4.18 14.17 5.38
CA PHE A 134 3.59 13.50 6.52
C PHE A 134 2.56 14.38 7.20
N ASP A 135 2.96 15.59 7.60
CA ASP A 135 2.12 16.48 8.40
C ASP A 135 0.94 17.08 7.62
N SER A 136 1.08 17.29 6.30
CA SER A 136 0.08 18.03 5.51
C SER A 136 -0.77 17.19 4.58
N GLU A 137 -0.33 15.97 4.20
CA GLU A 137 -0.94 15.24 3.10
C GLU A 137 -1.45 13.85 3.49
N TYR A 138 -0.60 12.96 3.98
CA TYR A 138 -1.02 11.59 4.25
C TYR A 138 -1.28 11.28 5.74
N TRP A 139 -0.82 12.12 6.69
CA TRP A 139 -1.18 12.04 8.12
C TRP A 139 -1.54 13.41 8.74
N PRO A 140 -2.29 14.28 8.06
CA PRO A 140 -2.62 15.62 8.58
C PRO A 140 -3.52 15.57 9.82
N THR A 141 -4.22 14.48 10.00
CA THR A 141 -5.04 14.15 11.17
C THR A 141 -4.94 12.66 11.43
N PRO A 142 -4.94 12.23 12.71
CA PRO A 142 -4.98 10.80 13.04
C PRO A 142 -6.14 10.08 12.34
N SER A 143 -5.88 8.89 11.82
CA SER A 143 -6.83 8.07 11.08
C SER A 143 -6.85 6.66 11.65
N GLU A 144 -8.04 6.07 11.74
CA GLU A 144 -8.21 4.66 12.13
C GLU A 144 -8.15 3.69 10.94
N ASP A 145 -7.96 4.21 9.73
CA ASP A 145 -7.81 3.37 8.55
C ASP A 145 -6.47 2.63 8.55
N ASN A 146 -6.50 1.35 8.26
CA ASN A 146 -5.31 0.50 8.29
C ASN A 146 -4.23 0.94 7.30
N ILE A 147 -4.61 1.42 6.12
CA ILE A 147 -3.65 1.88 5.11
C ILE A 147 -2.94 3.13 5.61
N ASP A 148 -3.67 4.07 6.18
CA ASP A 148 -3.10 5.31 6.73
C ASP A 148 -2.13 5.00 7.88
N ILE A 149 -2.51 4.11 8.81
CA ILE A 149 -1.66 3.72 9.95
C ILE A 149 -0.39 3.02 9.47
N THR A 150 -0.51 2.09 8.51
CA THR A 150 0.66 1.37 8.00
C THR A 150 1.58 2.28 7.19
N ASN A 151 1.04 3.21 6.41
CA ASN A 151 1.82 4.23 5.69
C ASN A 151 2.61 5.11 6.67
N ALA A 152 1.94 5.64 7.71
CA ALA A 152 2.57 6.47 8.72
C ALA A 152 3.66 5.71 9.47
N SER A 153 3.35 4.51 9.98
CA SER A 153 4.31 3.67 10.72
C SER A 153 5.53 3.32 9.87
N SER A 154 5.30 2.92 8.61
CA SER A 154 6.39 2.51 7.73
C SER A 154 7.34 3.66 7.39
N MET A 155 6.81 4.86 7.17
CA MET A 155 7.62 6.03 6.86
C MET A 155 8.41 6.51 8.09
N LEU A 156 7.75 6.63 9.23
CA LEU A 156 8.42 7.02 10.47
C LEU A 156 9.53 6.03 10.86
N MET A 157 9.32 4.72 10.63
CA MET A 157 10.35 3.71 10.90
C MET A 157 11.56 3.90 9.97
N ARG A 158 11.35 4.13 8.67
CA ARG A 158 12.45 4.40 7.73
C ARG A 158 13.27 5.62 8.14
N LEU A 159 12.59 6.73 8.46
CA LEU A 159 13.26 7.96 8.93
C LEU A 159 14.03 7.71 10.23
N THR A 160 13.43 7.01 11.20
CA THR A 160 14.07 6.66 12.47
C THR A 160 15.32 5.81 12.24
N MET A 161 15.27 4.81 11.36
CA MET A 161 16.42 3.97 11.02
C MET A 161 17.55 4.74 10.30
N LEU A 162 17.21 5.80 9.59
CA LEU A 162 18.18 6.73 8.97
C LEU A 162 18.72 7.77 9.97
N GLY A 163 18.26 7.76 11.23
CA GLY A 163 18.69 8.71 12.24
C GLY A 163 18.07 10.10 12.09
N ILE A 164 17.00 10.24 11.30
CA ILE A 164 16.28 11.49 11.14
C ILE A 164 15.35 11.70 12.32
N ASP A 165 15.40 12.89 12.91
CA ASP A 165 14.49 13.28 13.99
C ASP A 165 13.07 13.44 13.47
N VAL A 166 12.16 12.61 13.94
CA VAL A 166 10.73 12.62 13.57
C VAL A 166 9.87 13.35 14.63
N GLY A 167 10.50 13.92 15.67
CA GLY A 167 9.79 14.59 16.77
C GLY A 167 8.77 13.68 17.46
N ASP A 168 7.61 14.20 17.75
CA ASP A 168 6.51 13.52 18.45
C ASP A 168 5.53 12.78 17.52
N ARG A 169 5.82 12.69 16.21
CA ARG A 169 4.89 12.12 15.21
C ARG A 169 4.47 10.68 15.52
N TRP A 170 5.34 9.89 16.16
CA TRP A 170 5.00 8.54 16.60
C TRP A 170 3.85 8.50 17.62
N GLU A 171 3.67 9.52 18.45
CA GLU A 171 2.67 9.52 19.51
C GLU A 171 1.25 9.38 18.99
N SER A 172 0.91 10.10 17.92
CA SER A 172 -0.43 10.05 17.30
C SER A 172 -0.74 8.68 16.69
N VAL A 173 0.25 8.05 16.07
CA VAL A 173 0.11 6.71 15.47
C VAL A 173 0.00 5.64 16.57
N ALA A 174 0.90 5.68 17.54
CA ALA A 174 0.96 4.70 18.62
C ALA A 174 -0.30 4.71 19.50
N LYS A 175 -0.89 5.89 19.73
CA LYS A 175 -2.15 6.03 20.47
C LYS A 175 -3.30 5.25 19.83
N ILE A 176 -3.38 5.24 18.50
CA ILE A 176 -4.39 4.46 17.78
C ILE A 176 -4.08 2.97 17.86
N CYS A 177 -2.81 2.59 17.64
CA CYS A 177 -2.39 1.18 17.67
C CYS A 177 -2.61 0.54 19.05
N GLU A 178 -2.47 1.33 20.15
CA GLU A 178 -2.68 0.86 21.52
C GLU A 178 -4.11 0.36 21.77
N GLY A 179 -5.11 0.94 21.09
CA GLY A 179 -6.51 0.52 21.17
C GLY A 179 -6.88 -0.67 20.29
N ARG A 180 -5.92 -1.24 19.53
CA ARG A 180 -6.19 -2.23 18.47
C ARG A 180 -5.35 -3.50 18.59
N THR A 181 -5.06 -3.92 19.82
CA THR A 181 -4.17 -5.05 20.10
C THR A 181 -4.74 -6.42 19.70
N GLU A 182 -6.04 -6.51 19.39
CA GLU A 182 -6.73 -7.77 19.06
C GLU A 182 -7.31 -7.84 17.64
N ASP A 183 -7.02 -6.87 16.78
CA ASP A 183 -7.67 -6.75 15.45
C ASP A 183 -7.45 -7.94 14.52
N ARG A 184 -6.32 -8.56 14.51
CA ARG A 184 -5.97 -9.78 13.69
C ARG A 184 -6.53 -9.76 12.26
N LEU A 185 -6.58 -8.60 11.61
CA LEU A 185 -7.07 -8.50 10.24
C LEU A 185 -6.03 -8.99 9.22
N ARG A 186 -4.80 -8.59 9.42
CA ARG A 186 -3.67 -8.94 8.53
C ARG A 186 -2.35 -8.87 9.32
N PRO A 187 -1.42 -9.84 9.15
CA PRO A 187 -0.09 -9.80 9.77
C PRO A 187 0.67 -8.52 9.46
N PHE A 188 0.51 -8.01 8.24
CA PHE A 188 1.11 -6.77 7.80
C PHE A 188 0.74 -5.58 8.71
N ASN A 189 -0.54 -5.45 9.08
CA ASN A 189 -0.99 -4.41 9.99
C ASN A 189 -0.39 -4.57 11.38
N ASP A 190 -0.40 -5.81 11.91
CA ASP A 190 0.10 -6.11 13.24
C ASP A 190 1.57 -5.73 13.41
N LEU A 191 2.40 -6.01 12.39
CA LEU A 191 3.81 -5.63 12.39
C LEU A 191 3.97 -4.10 12.46
N HIS A 192 3.18 -3.34 11.72
CA HIS A 192 3.22 -1.88 11.74
C HIS A 192 2.74 -1.29 13.07
N PHE A 193 1.73 -1.92 13.68
CA PHE A 193 1.26 -1.51 15.02
C PHE A 193 2.33 -1.76 16.07
N ILE A 194 3.01 -2.92 16.02
CA ILE A 194 4.11 -3.25 16.92
C ILE A 194 5.26 -2.23 16.78
N MET A 195 5.60 -1.79 15.56
CA MET A 195 6.63 -0.77 15.32
C MET A 195 6.30 0.51 16.11
N ALA A 196 5.08 1.05 15.93
CA ALA A 196 4.66 2.28 16.61
C ALA A 196 4.66 2.14 18.14
N LEU A 197 4.15 1.02 18.64
CA LEU A 197 4.11 0.75 20.08
C LEU A 197 5.50 0.56 20.70
N ALA A 198 6.40 -0.13 19.99
CA ALA A 198 7.75 -0.42 20.48
C ALA A 198 8.59 0.85 20.57
N VAL A 199 8.59 1.69 19.52
CA VAL A 199 9.36 2.94 19.47
C VAL A 199 8.91 3.92 20.57
N THR A 200 7.61 3.93 20.88
CA THR A 200 7.06 4.82 21.91
C THR A 200 7.06 4.23 23.34
N GLY A 201 7.70 3.07 23.52
CA GLY A 201 7.81 2.42 24.83
C GLY A 201 6.51 1.78 25.34
N ARG A 202 5.48 1.65 24.53
CA ARG A 202 4.20 1.00 24.87
C ARG A 202 4.35 -0.53 24.84
N THR A 203 5.34 -1.03 25.60
CA THR A 203 5.76 -2.44 25.57
C THR A 203 4.65 -3.41 25.96
N LYS A 204 3.74 -3.02 26.85
CA LYS A 204 2.61 -3.86 27.25
C LYS A 204 1.71 -4.15 26.05
N ALA A 205 1.24 -3.11 25.36
CA ALA A 205 0.38 -3.25 24.19
C ALA A 205 1.06 -4.02 23.04
N ALA A 206 2.36 -3.75 22.79
CA ALA A 206 3.12 -4.50 21.81
C ALA A 206 3.17 -6.02 22.13
N ARG A 207 3.36 -6.39 23.41
CA ARG A 207 3.34 -7.79 23.84
C ARG A 207 1.94 -8.41 23.74
N GLU A 208 0.88 -7.63 23.97
CA GLU A 208 -0.51 -8.09 23.79
C GLU A 208 -0.78 -8.46 22.32
N ILE A 209 -0.31 -7.65 21.35
CA ILE A 209 -0.41 -8.00 19.93
C ILE A 209 0.31 -9.33 19.66
N VAL A 210 1.55 -9.50 20.12
CA VAL A 210 2.32 -10.74 19.91
C VAL A 210 1.61 -11.95 20.54
N ALA A 211 1.05 -11.79 21.73
CA ALA A 211 0.30 -12.85 22.38
C ALA A 211 -0.95 -13.22 21.60
N SER A 212 -1.71 -12.22 21.14
CA SER A 212 -2.90 -12.41 20.31
C SER A 212 -2.57 -13.07 18.96
N MET A 213 -1.45 -12.69 18.32
CA MET A 213 -0.96 -13.38 17.10
C MET A 213 -0.71 -14.88 17.35
N ARG A 214 -0.07 -15.22 18.46
CA ARG A 214 0.19 -16.64 18.83
C ARG A 214 -1.10 -17.42 19.07
N THR A 215 -2.06 -16.82 19.78
CA THR A 215 -3.38 -17.42 20.00
C THR A 215 -4.09 -17.67 18.67
N TYR A 216 -4.09 -16.65 17.79
CA TYR A 216 -4.71 -16.76 16.46
C TYR A 216 -4.12 -17.90 15.62
N VAL A 217 -2.79 -18.08 15.64
CA VAL A 217 -2.13 -19.20 14.95
C VAL A 217 -2.55 -20.54 15.56
N ALA A 218 -2.55 -20.65 16.89
CA ALA A 218 -2.92 -21.89 17.56
C ALA A 218 -4.37 -22.32 17.29
N GLU A 219 -5.29 -21.36 17.25
CA GLU A 219 -6.72 -21.62 17.00
C GLU A 219 -7.05 -21.88 15.52
N ASN A 220 -6.17 -21.50 14.60
CA ASN A 220 -6.38 -21.61 13.17
C ASN A 220 -5.34 -22.47 12.46
N ASP A 221 -4.62 -23.33 13.18
CA ASP A 221 -3.51 -24.14 12.64
C ASP A 221 -3.93 -25.04 11.47
N GLU A 222 -5.18 -25.52 11.47
CA GLU A 222 -5.74 -26.33 10.36
C GLU A 222 -6.18 -25.51 9.15
N LYS A 223 -6.33 -24.18 9.30
CA LYS A 223 -6.72 -23.28 8.23
C LYS A 223 -5.47 -22.73 7.53
N VAL A 224 -4.73 -23.61 6.88
CA VAL A 224 -3.48 -23.27 6.23
C VAL A 224 -3.75 -22.32 5.05
N GLY A 225 -3.52 -21.04 5.26
CA GLY A 225 -3.45 -20.03 4.21
C GLY A 225 -2.18 -19.22 4.35
N THR A 226 -1.78 -18.53 3.29
CA THR A 226 -0.59 -17.68 3.23
C THR A 226 -0.51 -16.68 4.41
N LEU A 227 -1.67 -16.22 4.90
CA LEU A 227 -1.75 -15.29 6.04
C LEU A 227 -1.25 -15.91 7.35
N ILE A 228 -1.53 -17.19 7.62
CA ILE A 228 -1.10 -17.85 8.85
C ILE A 228 0.39 -18.17 8.82
N SER A 229 0.95 -18.49 7.65
CA SER A 229 2.38 -18.77 7.51
C SER A 229 3.26 -17.55 7.84
N VAL A 230 2.76 -16.34 7.66
CA VAL A 230 3.47 -15.10 8.01
C VAL A 230 3.49 -14.85 9.52
N TYR A 231 2.53 -15.39 10.29
CA TYR A 231 2.53 -15.29 11.75
C TYR A 231 3.45 -16.31 12.44
N ARG A 232 3.88 -17.37 11.75
CA ARG A 232 4.79 -18.40 12.27
C ARG A 232 6.25 -17.98 12.18
#